data_dc18d6ed77ef77eb4ff3134d8959ffe5
#
_entry.id   dc18d6ed77ef77eb4ff3134d8959ffe5
#
_cell.length_a   1.000
_cell.length_b   1.000
_cell.length_c   1.000
_cell.angle_alpha   90.00
_cell.angle_beta   90.00
_cell.angle_gamma   90.00
#
_symmetry.space_group_name_H-M   'P 1'
#
loop_
_entity.id
_entity.type
_entity.pdbx_description
1 polymer ?
#
loop_
_entity_poly.entity_id
_entity_poly.type
_entity_poly.pdbx_seq_one_letter_code
_entity_poly.pdbx_strand_id
1 'polypeptide(L)'
;MTTSHHFPGDVRQNYHQDSKASINRQINLELHPSYVYLSMSYYFDCDDVALENFAKYFLHQSHEEGEHAEKLMKLQNQGGGRIFLQDIKKPDYDDWESGLNAMKCALHLERNVNQSLLELHKLATDKMTPFQVKAIKELGDHVTNLRKMGAPESGLAEYLFDKHTLGDSDNES
;
A
#
# COMPACT_ATOMS: atom_id res chain seq x y z
N MET A 1 -18.15 30.10 41.79
CA MET A 1 -18.55 29.60 40.44
C MET A 1 -17.60 30.21 39.44
N THR A 2 -16.55 29.48 39.09
CA THR A 2 -15.58 29.85 38.05
C THR A 2 -16.05 29.30 36.73
N THR A 3 -16.61 30.16 35.90
CA THR A 3 -16.90 29.82 34.48
C THR A 3 -15.59 29.70 33.75
N SER A 4 -15.21 28.47 33.39
CA SER A 4 -14.08 28.23 32.51
C SER A 4 -14.44 28.78 31.13
N HIS A 5 -13.82 29.85 30.73
CA HIS A 5 -13.92 30.37 29.38
C HIS A 5 -13.08 29.45 28.48
N HIS A 6 -13.76 28.64 27.71
CA HIS A 6 -13.17 27.84 26.67
C HIS A 6 -12.79 28.74 25.49
N PHE A 7 -11.50 29.00 25.28
CA PHE A 7 -11.04 29.86 24.20
C PHE A 7 -11.11 29.11 22.86
N PRO A 8 -11.55 29.76 21.75
CA PRO A 8 -11.59 29.16 20.43
C PRO A 8 -10.24 28.60 19.90
N GLY A 9 -9.13 29.03 20.52
CA GLY A 9 -7.79 28.56 20.20
C GLY A 9 -7.53 27.08 20.55
N ASP A 10 -8.20 26.56 21.60
CA ASP A 10 -8.01 25.20 22.06
C ASP A 10 -8.59 24.17 21.08
N VAL A 11 -9.67 24.50 20.38
CA VAL A 11 -10.30 23.64 19.38
C VAL A 11 -9.40 23.50 18.15
N ARG A 12 -8.72 24.57 17.71
CA ARG A 12 -7.77 24.56 16.60
C ARG A 12 -6.51 23.78 16.95
N GLN A 13 -6.03 23.88 18.18
CA GLN A 13 -4.84 23.17 18.64
C GLN A 13 -5.08 21.65 18.71
N ASN A 14 -6.24 21.21 19.19
CA ASN A 14 -6.65 19.81 19.20
C ASN A 14 -6.84 19.24 17.79
N TYR A 15 -7.40 20.02 16.85
CA TYR A 15 -7.54 19.62 15.45
C TYR A 15 -6.17 19.42 14.77
N HIS A 16 -5.21 20.31 15.00
CA HIS A 16 -3.86 20.18 14.49
C HIS A 16 -3.10 18.99 15.08
N GLN A 17 -3.28 18.69 16.37
CA GLN A 17 -2.67 17.53 17.03
C GLN A 17 -3.27 16.21 16.51
N ASP A 18 -4.59 16.13 16.35
CA ASP A 18 -5.26 14.97 15.77
C ASP A 18 -4.84 14.73 14.31
N SER A 19 -4.68 15.78 13.53
CA SER A 19 -4.17 15.72 12.17
C SER A 19 -2.74 15.18 12.13
N LYS A 20 -1.84 15.67 13.00
CA LYS A 20 -0.45 15.19 13.09
C LYS A 20 -0.36 13.74 13.54
N ALA A 21 -1.17 13.33 14.51
CA ALA A 21 -1.26 11.94 14.95
C ALA A 21 -1.80 11.04 13.83
N SER A 22 -2.78 11.51 13.06
CA SER A 22 -3.35 10.80 11.92
C SER A 22 -2.34 10.62 10.79
N ILE A 23 -1.51 11.63 10.52
CA ILE A 23 -0.42 11.54 9.53
C ILE A 23 0.61 10.50 9.98
N ASN A 24 1.00 10.48 11.25
CA ASN A 24 1.92 9.45 11.76
C ASN A 24 1.35 8.04 11.64
N ARG A 25 0.07 7.84 11.92
CA ARG A 25 -0.59 6.55 11.69
C ARG A 25 -0.56 6.15 10.23
N GLN A 26 -0.84 7.09 9.32
CA GLN A 26 -0.82 6.81 7.89
C GLN A 26 0.58 6.47 7.39
N ILE A 27 1.63 7.13 7.87
CA ILE A 27 3.03 6.80 7.56
C ILE A 27 3.29 5.32 7.88
N ASN A 28 2.93 4.87 9.08
CA ASN A 28 3.15 3.48 9.49
C ASN A 28 2.28 2.49 8.70
N LEU A 29 1.06 2.89 8.33
CA LEU A 29 0.17 2.08 7.49
C LEU A 29 0.71 1.92 6.05
N GLU A 30 1.40 2.92 5.50
CA GLU A 30 2.03 2.85 4.17
C GLU A 30 3.34 2.03 4.20
N LEU A 31 4.07 2.05 5.31
CA LEU A 31 5.29 1.26 5.47
C LEU A 31 5.00 -0.24 5.54
N HIS A 32 3.86 -0.65 6.09
CA HIS A 32 3.49 -2.07 6.16
C HIS A 32 3.29 -2.71 4.77
N PRO A 33 2.50 -2.17 3.83
CA PRO A 33 2.44 -2.69 2.47
C PRO A 33 3.79 -2.74 1.76
N SER A 34 4.64 -1.74 1.95
CA SER A 34 6.00 -1.76 1.40
C SER A 34 6.77 -3.01 1.85
N TYR A 35 6.67 -3.34 3.14
CA TYR A 35 7.32 -4.52 3.71
C TYR A 35 6.69 -5.84 3.19
N VAL A 36 5.36 -5.90 3.09
CA VAL A 36 4.64 -7.06 2.53
C VAL A 36 5.03 -7.29 1.08
N TYR A 37 5.05 -6.26 0.25
CA TYR A 37 5.46 -6.36 -1.16
C TYR A 37 6.91 -6.78 -1.32
N LEU A 38 7.79 -6.33 -0.45
CA LEU A 38 9.17 -6.80 -0.43
C LEU A 38 9.27 -8.31 -0.19
N SER A 39 8.51 -8.82 0.78
CA SER A 39 8.39 -10.25 1.04
C SER A 39 7.87 -11.02 -0.17
N MET A 40 6.81 -10.53 -0.81
CA MET A 40 6.25 -11.13 -2.03
C MET A 40 7.28 -11.17 -3.16
N SER A 41 7.99 -10.07 -3.38
CA SER A 41 8.99 -9.95 -4.43
C SER A 41 10.05 -11.04 -4.32
N TYR A 42 10.64 -11.19 -3.16
CA TYR A 42 11.71 -12.17 -2.95
C TYR A 42 11.21 -13.62 -2.87
N TYR A 43 9.95 -13.83 -2.51
CA TYR A 43 9.32 -15.15 -2.66
C TYR A 43 9.26 -15.57 -4.12
N PHE A 44 8.86 -14.70 -5.04
CA PHE A 44 8.81 -15.01 -6.47
C PHE A 44 10.19 -15.05 -7.12
N ASP A 45 11.19 -14.46 -6.51
CA ASP A 45 12.59 -14.51 -6.98
C ASP A 45 13.31 -15.80 -6.58
N CYS A 46 12.80 -16.57 -5.63
CA CYS A 46 13.47 -17.80 -5.17
C CYS A 46 13.48 -18.90 -6.24
N ASP A 47 14.45 -19.78 -6.15
CA ASP A 47 14.72 -20.82 -7.17
C ASP A 47 13.53 -21.76 -7.44
N ASP A 48 12.78 -22.09 -6.39
CA ASP A 48 11.65 -23.03 -6.48
C ASP A 48 10.42 -22.42 -7.16
N VAL A 49 10.26 -21.11 -7.13
CA VAL A 49 9.11 -20.40 -7.70
C VAL A 49 9.47 -19.79 -9.05
N ALA A 50 10.56 -19.03 -9.12
CA ALA A 50 11.17 -18.47 -10.32
C ALA A 50 10.19 -17.74 -11.27
N LEU A 51 9.34 -16.90 -10.74
CA LEU A 51 8.45 -15.99 -11.47
C LEU A 51 9.01 -14.57 -11.43
N GLU A 52 10.00 -14.30 -12.29
CA GLU A 52 10.81 -13.10 -12.27
C GLU A 52 9.99 -11.82 -12.42
N ASN A 53 8.98 -11.80 -13.27
CA ASN A 53 8.17 -10.62 -13.52
C ASN A 53 7.18 -10.34 -12.39
N PHE A 54 6.67 -11.36 -11.69
CA PHE A 54 5.99 -11.18 -10.41
C PHE A 54 6.91 -10.55 -9.37
N ALA A 55 8.15 -11.02 -9.29
CA ALA A 55 9.15 -10.46 -8.38
C ALA A 55 9.40 -8.98 -8.66
N LYS A 56 9.61 -8.59 -9.91
CA LYS A 56 9.80 -7.21 -10.33
C LYS A 56 8.56 -6.34 -10.05
N TYR A 57 7.37 -6.86 -10.35
CA TYR A 57 6.12 -6.16 -10.10
C TYR A 57 5.96 -5.80 -8.62
N PHE A 58 6.14 -6.77 -7.73
CA PHE A 58 6.00 -6.53 -6.30
C PHE A 58 7.13 -5.66 -5.73
N LEU A 59 8.34 -5.75 -6.27
CA LEU A 59 9.42 -4.85 -5.87
C LEU A 59 9.09 -3.40 -6.22
N HIS A 60 8.55 -3.18 -7.41
CA HIS A 60 8.08 -1.86 -7.83
C HIS A 60 6.98 -1.34 -6.88
N GLN A 61 5.99 -2.17 -6.55
CA GLN A 61 4.95 -1.80 -5.59
C GLN A 61 5.52 -1.47 -4.21
N SER A 62 6.52 -2.21 -3.75
CA SER A 62 7.20 -1.93 -2.49
C SER A 62 7.84 -0.54 -2.48
N HIS A 63 8.54 -0.18 -3.54
CA HIS A 63 9.15 1.15 -3.69
C HIS A 63 8.11 2.27 -3.74
N GLU A 64 7.01 2.07 -4.45
CA GLU A 64 5.91 3.04 -4.54
C GLU A 64 5.30 3.33 -3.16
N GLU A 65 5.04 2.29 -2.36
CA GLU A 65 4.52 2.46 -0.99
C GLU A 65 5.54 3.17 -0.08
N GLY A 66 6.81 2.84 -0.23
CA GLY A 66 7.90 3.54 0.48
C GLY A 66 7.95 5.03 0.14
N GLU A 67 7.78 5.38 -1.13
CA GLU A 67 7.73 6.78 -1.57
C GLU A 67 6.49 7.52 -1.03
N HIS A 68 5.35 6.84 -0.93
CA HIS A 68 4.15 7.40 -0.29
C HIS A 68 4.41 7.74 1.17
N ALA A 69 5.02 6.82 1.91
CA ALA A 69 5.38 7.06 3.31
C ALA A 69 6.32 8.27 3.43
N GLU A 70 7.31 8.38 2.55
CA GLU A 70 8.25 9.50 2.53
C GLU A 70 7.56 10.84 2.23
N LYS A 71 6.60 10.87 1.31
CA LYS A 71 5.79 12.07 1.03
C LYS A 71 5.00 12.52 2.26
N LEU A 72 4.41 11.57 2.99
CA LEU A 72 3.71 11.85 4.24
C LEU A 72 4.65 12.34 5.35
N MET A 73 5.86 11.77 5.44
CA MET A 73 6.90 12.24 6.36
C MET A 73 7.31 13.69 6.06
N LYS A 74 7.46 14.02 4.79
CA LYS A 74 7.76 15.37 4.33
C LYS A 74 6.63 16.34 4.70
N LEU A 75 5.39 15.94 4.47
CA LEU A 75 4.21 16.72 4.84
C LEU A 75 4.17 16.97 6.35
N GLN A 76 4.44 15.96 7.16
CA GLN A 76 4.49 16.07 8.63
C GLN A 76 5.52 17.09 9.08
N ASN A 77 6.73 17.03 8.54
CA ASN A 77 7.79 17.98 8.88
C ASN A 77 7.46 19.41 8.42
N GLN A 78 6.89 19.59 7.24
CA GLN A 78 6.47 20.88 6.71
C GLN A 78 5.36 21.52 7.54
N GLY A 79 4.46 20.71 8.10
CA GLY A 79 3.39 21.16 8.98
C GLY A 79 3.81 21.42 10.44
N GLY A 80 5.08 21.31 10.77
CA GLY A 80 5.61 21.49 12.12
C GLY A 80 5.37 20.34 13.07
N GLY A 81 4.88 19.20 12.58
CA GLY A 81 4.74 17.97 13.34
C GLY A 81 6.07 17.27 13.54
N ARG A 82 6.03 16.15 14.23
CA ARG A 82 7.20 15.26 14.41
C ARG A 82 6.82 13.85 13.98
N ILE A 83 7.77 13.18 13.35
CA ILE A 83 7.61 11.81 12.87
C ILE A 83 7.91 10.85 14.03
N PHE A 84 6.93 10.01 14.35
CA PHE A 84 7.07 8.91 15.31
C PHE A 84 6.86 7.60 14.56
N LEU A 85 7.95 6.90 14.29
CA LEU A 85 7.90 5.57 13.67
C LEU A 85 7.54 4.53 14.73
N GLN A 86 6.73 3.57 14.33
CA GLN A 86 6.31 2.44 15.15
C GLN A 86 6.84 1.14 14.55
N ASP A 87 6.72 0.05 15.30
CA ASP A 87 7.03 -1.27 14.76
C ASP A 87 6.15 -1.57 13.54
N ILE A 88 6.77 -2.04 12.49
CA ILE A 88 6.04 -2.51 11.31
C ILE A 88 5.71 -3.98 11.51
N LYS A 89 4.43 -4.31 11.43
CA LYS A 89 3.96 -5.68 11.54
C LYS A 89 4.64 -6.55 10.47
N LYS A 90 5.13 -7.72 10.89
CA LYS A 90 5.61 -8.74 9.97
C LYS A 90 4.52 -9.11 8.96
N PRO A 91 4.85 -9.40 7.68
CA PRO A 91 3.89 -9.96 6.74
C PRO A 91 3.21 -11.22 7.29
N ASP A 92 1.93 -11.42 6.95
CA ASP A 92 1.15 -12.56 7.46
C ASP A 92 1.68 -13.91 7.01
N TYR A 93 2.40 -13.95 5.87
CA TYR A 93 2.94 -15.16 5.27
C TYR A 93 4.42 -15.00 4.94
N ASP A 94 5.18 -16.07 5.05
CA ASP A 94 6.51 -16.21 4.44
C ASP A 94 6.42 -16.91 3.09
N ASP A 95 5.43 -17.81 2.94
CA ASP A 95 5.08 -18.49 1.70
C ASP A 95 3.76 -17.92 1.17
N TRP A 96 3.80 -17.30 0.00
CA TRP A 96 2.63 -16.67 -0.63
C TRP A 96 1.83 -17.63 -1.52
N GLU A 97 2.25 -18.89 -1.60
CA GLU A 97 1.59 -20.01 -2.28
C GLU A 97 1.57 -19.86 -3.81
N SER A 98 0.95 -18.80 -4.32
CA SER A 98 0.75 -18.59 -5.75
C SER A 98 0.72 -17.11 -6.11
N GLY A 99 0.91 -16.79 -7.37
CA GLY A 99 0.76 -15.43 -7.88
C GLY A 99 -0.65 -14.90 -7.65
N LEU A 100 -1.67 -15.75 -7.84
CA LEU A 100 -3.06 -15.35 -7.56
C LEU A 100 -3.27 -15.02 -6.09
N ASN A 101 -2.78 -15.84 -5.17
CA ASN A 101 -2.91 -15.59 -3.74
C ASN A 101 -2.21 -14.28 -3.34
N ALA A 102 -0.99 -14.06 -3.83
CA ALA A 102 -0.26 -12.81 -3.59
C ALA A 102 -1.03 -11.58 -4.12
N MET A 103 -1.57 -11.64 -5.33
CA MET A 103 -2.36 -10.55 -5.91
C MET A 103 -3.65 -10.27 -5.12
N LYS A 104 -4.32 -11.31 -4.60
CA LYS A 104 -5.49 -11.14 -3.73
C LYS A 104 -5.13 -10.46 -2.41
N CYS A 105 -4.03 -10.88 -1.79
CA CYS A 105 -3.52 -10.26 -0.56
C CYS A 105 -3.14 -8.80 -0.80
N ALA A 106 -2.48 -8.51 -1.92
CA ALA A 106 -2.13 -7.16 -2.32
C ALA A 106 -3.36 -6.27 -2.51
N LEU A 107 -4.39 -6.77 -3.18
CA LEU A 107 -5.65 -6.04 -3.37
C LEU A 107 -6.33 -5.72 -2.04
N HIS A 108 -6.33 -6.67 -1.11
CA HIS A 108 -6.87 -6.46 0.24
C HIS A 108 -6.10 -5.39 1.02
N LEU A 109 -4.76 -5.44 0.96
CA LEU A 109 -3.89 -4.42 1.57
C LEU A 109 -4.17 -3.03 1.00
N GLU A 110 -4.23 -2.89 -0.32
CA GLU A 110 -4.48 -1.61 -0.99
C GLU A 110 -5.84 -1.03 -0.60
N ARG A 111 -6.88 -1.86 -0.50
CA ARG A 111 -8.20 -1.41 -0.05
C ARG A 111 -8.19 -0.91 1.39
N ASN A 112 -7.47 -1.59 2.28
CA ASN A 112 -7.35 -1.19 3.68
C ASN A 112 -6.58 0.12 3.84
N VAL A 113 -5.46 0.26 3.15
CA VAL A 113 -4.65 1.48 3.15
C VAL A 113 -5.43 2.64 2.55
N ASN A 114 -6.13 2.40 1.44
CA ASN A 114 -6.98 3.40 0.80
C ASN A 114 -8.12 3.86 1.71
N GLN A 115 -8.77 2.95 2.43
CA GLN A 115 -9.83 3.29 3.38
C GLN A 115 -9.30 4.21 4.48
N SER A 116 -8.13 3.90 5.05
CA SER A 116 -7.48 4.73 6.06
C SER A 116 -7.12 6.11 5.52
N LEU A 117 -6.63 6.17 4.28
CA LEU A 117 -6.28 7.42 3.63
C LEU A 117 -7.51 8.27 3.33
N LEU A 118 -8.63 7.66 2.94
CA LEU A 118 -9.91 8.36 2.78
C LEU A 118 -10.39 8.99 4.09
N GLU A 119 -10.23 8.29 5.21
CA GLU A 119 -10.53 8.83 6.53
C GLU A 119 -9.64 10.02 6.87
N LEU A 120 -8.34 9.95 6.55
CA LEU A 120 -7.42 11.06 6.71
C LEU A 120 -7.80 12.25 5.82
N HIS A 121 -8.19 12.00 4.58
CA HIS A 121 -8.61 13.03 3.63
C HIS A 121 -9.94 13.70 3.98
N LYS A 122 -10.87 13.01 4.63
CA LYS A 122 -12.09 13.62 5.17
C LYS A 122 -11.80 14.71 6.19
N LEU A 123 -10.66 14.65 6.85
CA LEU A 123 -10.20 15.69 7.77
C LEU A 123 -9.55 16.89 7.04
N ALA A 124 -9.15 16.73 5.79
CA ALA A 124 -8.39 17.73 5.04
C ALA A 124 -9.00 18.12 3.69
N THR A 125 -9.39 17.17 2.85
CA THR A 125 -10.03 17.42 1.53
C THR A 125 -10.70 16.13 0.99
N ASP A 126 -11.78 16.27 0.24
CA ASP A 126 -12.68 15.19 -0.23
C ASP A 126 -12.15 14.34 -1.41
N LYS A 127 -10.85 14.23 -1.66
CA LYS A 127 -10.40 13.55 -2.90
C LYS A 127 -9.41 12.41 -2.66
N MET A 128 -9.78 11.21 -3.17
CA MET A 128 -8.83 10.11 -3.39
C MET A 128 -7.70 10.57 -4.30
N THR A 129 -6.45 10.20 -3.99
CA THR A 129 -5.36 10.44 -4.93
C THR A 129 -5.56 9.56 -6.17
N PRO A 130 -5.41 10.09 -7.40
CA PRO A 130 -5.54 9.32 -8.63
C PRO A 130 -4.66 8.07 -8.66
N PHE A 131 -3.54 8.13 -7.98
CA PHE A 131 -2.57 7.05 -7.86
C PHE A 131 -3.14 5.79 -7.19
N GLN A 132 -3.87 5.94 -6.09
CA GLN A 132 -4.43 4.80 -5.36
C GLN A 132 -5.61 4.16 -6.08
N VAL A 133 -6.43 4.95 -6.76
CA VAL A 133 -7.48 4.44 -7.64
C VAL A 133 -6.87 3.56 -8.72
N LYS A 134 -5.78 4.01 -9.32
CA LYS A 134 -5.05 3.25 -10.34
C LYS A 134 -4.52 1.93 -9.80
N ALA A 135 -3.88 1.93 -8.64
CA ALA A 135 -3.31 0.73 -8.01
C ALA A 135 -4.39 -0.32 -7.72
N ILE A 136 -5.51 0.08 -7.12
CA ILE A 136 -6.63 -0.83 -6.82
C ILE A 136 -7.22 -1.42 -8.10
N LYS A 137 -7.41 -0.61 -9.13
CA LYS A 137 -7.93 -1.07 -10.43
C LYS A 137 -7.00 -2.08 -11.08
N GLU A 138 -5.72 -1.78 -11.13
CA GLU A 138 -4.68 -2.65 -11.72
C GLU A 138 -4.63 -4.01 -11.02
N LEU A 139 -4.58 -4.04 -9.69
CA LEU A 139 -4.60 -5.28 -8.91
C LEU A 139 -5.90 -6.07 -9.12
N GLY A 140 -7.03 -5.40 -9.15
CA GLY A 140 -8.33 -6.03 -9.42
C GLY A 140 -8.36 -6.70 -10.80
N ASP A 141 -7.84 -6.03 -11.82
CA ASP A 141 -7.74 -6.55 -13.19
C ASP A 141 -6.80 -7.76 -13.24
N HIS A 142 -5.67 -7.72 -12.55
CA HIS A 142 -4.74 -8.86 -12.48
C HIS A 142 -5.38 -10.07 -11.81
N VAL A 143 -6.09 -9.90 -10.70
CA VAL A 143 -6.81 -10.99 -10.02
C VAL A 143 -7.84 -11.62 -10.96
N THR A 144 -8.62 -10.80 -11.66
CA THR A 144 -9.63 -11.27 -12.61
C THR A 144 -8.99 -12.06 -13.77
N ASN A 145 -7.91 -11.55 -14.33
CA ASN A 145 -7.22 -12.20 -15.45
C ASN A 145 -6.57 -13.52 -15.03
N LEU A 146 -5.93 -13.56 -13.87
CA LEU A 146 -5.35 -14.81 -13.34
C LEU A 146 -6.41 -15.89 -13.13
N ARG A 147 -7.58 -15.52 -12.59
CA ARG A 147 -8.70 -16.44 -12.41
C ARG A 147 -9.22 -16.97 -13.74
N LYS A 148 -9.37 -16.13 -14.75
CA LYS A 148 -9.80 -16.51 -16.09
C LYS A 148 -8.82 -17.47 -16.79
N MET A 149 -7.53 -17.32 -16.51
CA MET A 149 -6.47 -18.18 -17.04
C MET A 149 -6.38 -19.53 -16.31
N GLY A 150 -7.13 -19.73 -15.22
CA GLY A 150 -7.16 -20.97 -14.45
C GLY A 150 -6.18 -21.06 -13.30
N ALA A 151 -5.59 -19.94 -12.87
CA ALA A 151 -4.79 -19.91 -11.64
C ALA A 151 -5.70 -20.08 -10.41
N PRO A 152 -5.22 -20.66 -9.31
CA PRO A 152 -3.90 -21.24 -9.08
C PRO A 152 -3.76 -22.71 -9.51
N GLU A 153 -4.79 -23.34 -10.07
CA GLU A 153 -4.82 -24.78 -10.40
C GLU A 153 -3.84 -25.13 -11.53
N SER A 154 -3.47 -24.14 -12.34
CA SER A 154 -2.54 -24.29 -13.44
C SER A 154 -1.30 -23.41 -13.24
N GLY A 155 -0.15 -24.05 -12.99
CA GLY A 155 1.15 -23.37 -12.98
C GLY A 155 1.49 -22.73 -14.33
N LEU A 156 0.95 -23.28 -15.43
CA LEU A 156 1.07 -22.71 -16.77
C LEU A 156 0.39 -21.35 -16.86
N ALA A 157 -0.79 -21.16 -16.25
CA ALA A 157 -1.50 -19.89 -16.24
C ALA A 157 -0.67 -18.79 -15.57
N GLU A 158 -0.04 -19.07 -14.44
CA GLU A 158 0.84 -18.10 -13.76
C GLU A 158 2.11 -17.82 -14.58
N TYR A 159 2.70 -18.83 -15.17
CA TYR A 159 3.87 -18.68 -16.05
C TYR A 159 3.56 -17.79 -17.26
N LEU A 160 2.43 -18.00 -17.93
CA LEU A 160 2.00 -17.19 -19.07
C LEU A 160 1.66 -15.76 -18.64
N PHE A 161 1.02 -15.60 -17.50
CA PHE A 161 0.73 -14.28 -16.93
C PHE A 161 2.03 -13.52 -16.62
N ASP A 162 3.00 -14.19 -16.00
CA ASP A 162 4.31 -13.63 -15.72
C ASP A 162 5.00 -13.14 -17.00
N LYS A 163 5.01 -13.96 -18.02
CA LYS A 163 5.69 -13.66 -19.30
C LYS A 163 4.99 -12.60 -20.12
N HIS A 164 3.67 -12.71 -20.29
CA HIS A 164 2.94 -11.91 -21.28
C HIS A 164 2.26 -10.69 -20.70
N THR A 165 1.81 -10.73 -19.45
CA THR A 165 1.11 -9.63 -18.82
C THR A 165 2.06 -8.72 -18.06
N LEU A 166 2.89 -9.29 -17.19
CA LEU A 166 3.82 -8.50 -16.37
C LEU A 166 5.10 -8.12 -17.12
N GLY A 167 5.56 -8.99 -18.03
CA GLY A 167 6.77 -8.73 -18.82
C GLY A 167 6.63 -7.60 -19.84
N ASP A 168 5.44 -7.42 -20.43
CA ASP A 168 5.18 -6.38 -21.43
C ASP A 168 5.09 -4.96 -20.81
N SER A 169 4.89 -4.84 -19.51
CA SER A 169 4.84 -3.56 -18.81
C SER A 169 6.17 -2.82 -18.77
N ASP A 170 7.29 -3.53 -18.93
CA ASP A 170 8.64 -2.95 -18.93
C ASP A 170 8.99 -2.22 -20.23
N ASN A 171 8.18 -2.36 -21.28
CA ASN A 171 8.43 -1.73 -22.59
C ASN A 171 7.67 -0.40 -22.80
N GLU A 172 6.85 0.02 -21.86
CA GLU A 172 6.09 1.27 -21.94
C GLU A 172 6.62 2.42 -21.04
N SER A 173 7.79 2.24 -20.43
CA SER A 173 8.42 3.29 -19.60
C SER A 173 9.55 4.00 -20.31
#